data_19f8c822d2ba4f9b8bffa918fdbfaccc
#
_entry.id   19f8c822d2ba4f9b8bffa918fdbfaccc
#
_cell.length_a   1.000
_cell.length_b   1.000
_cell.length_c   1.000
_cell.angle_alpha   90.00
_cell.angle_beta   90.00
_cell.angle_gamma   90.00
#
_symmetry.space_group_name_H-M   'P 1'
#
loop_
_entity.id
_entity.type
_entity.pdbx_description
1 polymer ?
#
loop_
_entity_poly.entity_id
_entity_poly.type
_entity_poly.pdbx_seq_one_letter_code
_entity_poly.pdbx_strand_id
1 'polypeptide(L)'
;VSIIPRGNAAGYTMTRPETDDNDVSYNKLVDNICMSLGGRVAEELVIKDVTTGASADLQHVSDIARRMVKQWGMSDKLGLVAYDSDQPVFMGMEYEYGGGARDGDSEKTAAEIDDEIRRLVASAHERAVKLLTENRSILDNMSRVLVEKETIYTEEVSMLMNGASYAEVIAFMDREEDKHRENPFENFGNPTPDHLTPKLSGNN
;
A
#
# COMPACT_ATOMS: atom_id res chain seq x y z
N VAL A 1 -1.94 1.60 12.90
CA VAL A 1 -2.45 2.85 12.32
C VAL A 1 -2.46 3.93 13.37
N SER A 2 -1.99 5.13 13.06
CA SER A 2 -2.02 6.26 13.97
C SER A 2 -2.40 7.56 13.25
N ILE A 3 -3.22 8.38 13.90
CA ILE A 3 -3.58 9.72 13.44
C ILE A 3 -2.79 10.82 14.17
N ILE A 4 -1.78 10.44 14.97
CA ILE A 4 -0.90 11.41 15.62
C ILE A 4 0.04 11.99 14.56
N PRO A 5 0.06 13.32 14.37
CA PRO A 5 0.93 13.95 13.39
C PRO A 5 2.42 13.75 13.71
N ARG A 6 3.22 13.43 12.68
CA ARG A 6 4.69 13.34 12.78
C ARG A 6 5.34 14.05 11.61
N GLY A 7 6.04 15.13 11.86
CA GLY A 7 6.62 15.97 10.81
C GLY A 7 5.55 16.52 9.87
N ASN A 8 5.65 16.22 8.57
CA ASN A 8 4.68 16.65 7.56
C ASN A 8 3.53 15.65 7.36
N ALA A 9 3.55 14.48 8.03
CA ALA A 9 2.49 13.49 7.91
C ALA A 9 1.41 13.74 8.96
N ALA A 10 0.14 13.80 8.53
CA ALA A 10 -1.02 13.94 9.43
C ALA A 10 -1.33 12.65 10.20
N GLY A 11 -0.80 11.53 9.78
CA GLY A 11 -0.91 10.21 10.38
C GLY A 11 -0.08 9.21 9.60
N TYR A 12 -0.04 7.96 10.03
CA TYR A 12 0.68 6.91 9.32
C TYR A 12 0.04 5.53 9.53
N THR A 13 0.18 4.70 8.50
CA THR A 13 -0.11 3.27 8.56
C THR A 13 1.18 2.50 8.34
N MET A 14 1.51 1.59 9.24
CA MET A 14 2.65 0.68 9.08
C MET A 14 2.12 -0.71 8.75
N THR A 15 2.37 -1.16 7.54
CA THR A 15 2.15 -2.55 7.12
C THR A 15 3.45 -3.32 7.22
N ARG A 16 3.42 -4.48 7.87
CA ARG A 16 4.57 -5.38 7.96
C ARG A 16 4.32 -6.57 7.03
N PRO A 17 5.16 -6.81 6.03
CA PRO A 17 5.03 -8.00 5.20
C PRO A 17 5.27 -9.26 6.06
N GLU A 18 4.46 -10.31 5.84
CA GLU A 18 4.62 -11.60 6.53
C GLU A 18 5.77 -12.44 5.96
N THR A 19 6.11 -12.21 4.68
CA THR A 19 7.17 -12.94 3.96
C THR A 19 8.08 -11.97 3.23
N ASP A 20 9.38 -12.28 3.20
CA ASP A 20 10.38 -11.59 2.37
C ASP A 20 10.35 -12.20 0.97
N ASP A 21 9.33 -11.89 0.18
CA ASP A 21 9.25 -12.29 -1.22
C ASP A 21 10.11 -11.35 -2.07
N ASN A 22 11.11 -11.91 -2.74
CA ASN A 22 11.95 -11.16 -3.68
C ASN A 22 11.20 -10.77 -4.96
N ASP A 23 10.18 -11.55 -5.34
CA ASP A 23 9.37 -11.34 -6.54
C ASP A 23 7.96 -10.89 -6.17
N VAL A 24 7.48 -9.84 -6.84
CA VAL A 24 6.14 -9.29 -6.61
C VAL A 24 5.21 -9.72 -7.75
N SER A 25 4.17 -10.47 -7.42
CA SER A 25 3.19 -10.94 -8.41
C SER A 25 2.29 -9.82 -8.94
N TYR A 26 1.69 -10.03 -10.12
CA TYR A 26 0.68 -9.14 -10.69
C TYR A 26 -0.44 -8.79 -9.70
N ASN A 27 -0.99 -9.80 -9.03
CA ASN A 27 -2.07 -9.60 -8.08
C ASN A 27 -1.64 -8.73 -6.89
N LYS A 28 -0.43 -8.94 -6.38
CA LYS A 28 0.14 -8.14 -5.27
C LYS A 28 0.34 -6.67 -5.68
N LEU A 29 0.72 -6.41 -6.94
CA LEU A 29 0.83 -5.04 -7.47
C LEU A 29 -0.55 -4.38 -7.61
N VAL A 30 -1.55 -5.10 -8.11
CA VAL A 30 -2.94 -4.59 -8.19
C VAL A 30 -3.50 -4.33 -6.79
N ASP A 31 -3.20 -5.18 -5.81
CA ASP A 31 -3.59 -4.97 -4.41
C ASP A 31 -2.93 -3.71 -3.83
N ASN A 32 -1.64 -3.47 -4.13
CA ASN A 32 -0.94 -2.25 -3.71
C ASN A 32 -1.57 -0.99 -4.32
N ILE A 33 -1.91 -1.01 -5.61
CA ILE A 33 -2.63 0.10 -6.27
C ILE A 33 -3.96 0.33 -5.57
N CYS A 34 -4.75 -0.73 -5.34
CA CYS A 34 -6.05 -0.66 -4.67
C CYS A 34 -5.94 -0.08 -3.25
N MET A 35 -4.94 -0.53 -2.47
CA MET A 35 -4.67 -0.05 -1.12
C MET A 35 -4.30 1.44 -1.11
N SER A 36 -3.42 1.86 -2.01
CA SER A 36 -3.00 3.27 -2.12
C SER A 36 -4.14 4.20 -2.51
N LEU A 37 -5.13 3.70 -3.28
CA LEU A 37 -6.33 4.47 -3.62
C LEU A 37 -7.35 4.55 -2.47
N GLY A 38 -7.19 3.77 -1.40
CA GLY A 38 -8.15 3.65 -0.32
C GLY A 38 -8.51 4.98 0.35
N GLY A 39 -7.51 5.83 0.63
CA GLY A 39 -7.73 7.17 1.21
C GLY A 39 -8.56 8.06 0.31
N ARG A 40 -8.23 8.11 -0.99
CA ARG A 40 -8.96 8.86 -2.01
C ARG A 40 -10.41 8.41 -2.13
N VAL A 41 -10.63 7.10 -2.21
CA VAL A 41 -11.97 6.53 -2.29
C VAL A 41 -12.77 6.79 -1.02
N ALA A 42 -12.12 6.76 0.16
CA ALA A 42 -12.78 7.12 1.42
C ALA A 42 -13.26 8.59 1.42
N GLU A 43 -12.46 9.52 0.90
CA GLU A 43 -12.89 10.92 0.72
C GLU A 43 -14.11 11.02 -0.20
N GLU A 44 -14.09 10.35 -1.35
CA GLU A 44 -15.20 10.34 -2.31
C GLU A 44 -16.51 9.78 -1.71
N LEU A 45 -16.42 8.69 -0.95
CA LEU A 45 -17.58 8.00 -0.37
C LEU A 45 -18.15 8.72 0.86
N VAL A 46 -17.28 9.28 1.71
CA VAL A 46 -17.65 9.79 3.02
C VAL A 46 -17.83 11.30 3.01
N ILE A 47 -16.84 12.03 2.51
CA ILE A 47 -16.78 13.49 2.53
C ILE A 47 -17.51 14.06 1.31
N LYS A 48 -17.58 13.32 0.20
CA LYS A 48 -18.13 13.75 -1.09
C LYS A 48 -17.38 14.96 -1.66
N ASP A 49 -16.14 15.10 -1.27
CA ASP A 49 -15.20 16.09 -1.76
C ASP A 49 -13.81 15.45 -1.81
N VAL A 50 -12.91 16.04 -2.56
CA VAL A 50 -11.59 15.47 -2.81
C VAL A 50 -10.54 16.50 -2.52
N THR A 51 -9.50 16.09 -1.78
CA THR A 51 -8.43 16.98 -1.38
C THR A 51 -7.10 16.63 -2.08
N THR A 52 -6.10 17.48 -1.88
CA THR A 52 -4.74 17.22 -2.36
C THR A 52 -3.99 16.21 -1.50
N GLY A 53 -4.58 15.72 -0.41
CA GLY A 53 -3.95 14.80 0.54
C GLY A 53 -3.48 13.49 -0.09
N ALA A 54 -4.23 12.99 -1.09
CA ALA A 54 -3.89 11.77 -1.81
C ALA A 54 -2.87 11.95 -2.95
N SER A 55 -2.21 13.10 -3.09
CA SER A 55 -1.32 13.37 -4.23
C SER A 55 -0.13 12.40 -4.31
N ALA A 56 0.49 12.08 -3.18
CA ALA A 56 1.59 11.13 -3.12
C ALA A 56 1.14 9.70 -3.48
N ASP A 57 -0.05 9.30 -3.01
CA ASP A 57 -0.63 7.99 -3.32
C ASP A 57 -0.96 7.86 -4.80
N LEU A 58 -1.54 8.91 -5.42
CA LEU A 58 -1.83 8.93 -6.84
C LEU A 58 -0.56 8.85 -7.69
N GLN A 59 0.53 9.48 -7.25
CA GLN A 59 1.83 9.39 -7.92
C GLN A 59 2.38 7.96 -7.82
N HIS A 60 2.36 7.37 -6.63
CA HIS A 60 2.79 5.99 -6.40
C HIS A 60 1.98 4.98 -7.25
N VAL A 61 0.66 5.12 -7.30
CA VAL A 61 -0.24 4.32 -8.14
C VAL A 61 0.14 4.41 -9.61
N SER A 62 0.38 5.64 -10.11
CA SER A 62 0.76 5.88 -11.51
C SER A 62 2.11 5.25 -11.84
N ASP A 63 3.07 5.31 -10.92
CA ASP A 63 4.40 4.73 -11.10
C ASP A 63 4.35 3.19 -11.14
N ILE A 64 3.58 2.55 -10.24
CA ILE A 64 3.38 1.10 -10.27
C ILE A 64 2.71 0.68 -11.58
N ALA A 65 1.60 1.30 -11.95
CA ALA A 65 0.85 0.95 -13.16
C ALA A 65 1.70 1.13 -14.42
N ARG A 66 2.52 2.20 -14.48
CA ARG A 66 3.46 2.43 -15.59
C ARG A 66 4.51 1.33 -15.68
N ARG A 67 5.11 0.92 -14.57
CA ARG A 67 6.08 -0.17 -14.55
C ARG A 67 5.46 -1.51 -14.94
N MET A 68 4.25 -1.80 -14.48
CA MET A 68 3.52 -3.01 -14.86
C MET A 68 3.36 -3.11 -16.37
N VAL A 69 2.98 -2.01 -17.03
CA VAL A 69 2.74 -1.97 -18.47
C VAL A 69 4.05 -1.89 -19.25
N LYS A 70 4.95 -0.96 -18.89
CA LYS A 70 6.13 -0.64 -19.71
C LYS A 70 7.35 -1.51 -19.44
N GLN A 71 7.57 -1.95 -18.18
CA GLN A 71 8.80 -2.66 -17.81
C GLN A 71 8.58 -4.15 -17.63
N TRP A 72 7.44 -4.56 -17.04
CA TRP A 72 7.23 -5.95 -16.64
C TRP A 72 6.34 -6.73 -17.60
N GLY A 73 5.87 -6.11 -18.70
CA GLY A 73 5.06 -6.77 -19.72
C GLY A 73 3.75 -7.35 -19.15
N MET A 74 3.17 -6.68 -18.17
CA MET A 74 1.97 -7.15 -17.46
C MET A 74 0.67 -6.59 -18.08
N SER A 75 0.63 -6.47 -19.40
CA SER A 75 -0.57 -6.09 -20.16
C SER A 75 -0.87 -7.12 -21.23
N ASP A 76 -2.06 -7.69 -21.19
CA ASP A 76 -2.52 -8.64 -22.21
C ASP A 76 -2.63 -7.98 -23.61
N LYS A 77 -2.92 -6.68 -23.65
CA LYS A 77 -3.08 -5.93 -24.91
C LYS A 77 -1.76 -5.63 -25.59
N LEU A 78 -0.73 -5.29 -24.80
CA LEU A 78 0.59 -4.91 -25.29
C LEU A 78 1.56 -6.10 -25.38
N GLY A 79 1.23 -7.21 -24.72
CA GLY A 79 2.02 -8.43 -24.73
C GLY A 79 3.29 -8.37 -23.88
N LEU A 80 4.17 -9.34 -24.12
CA LEU A 80 5.40 -9.53 -23.34
C LEU A 80 6.56 -8.69 -23.90
N VAL A 81 6.36 -7.38 -23.98
CA VAL A 81 7.35 -6.44 -24.51
C VAL A 81 7.68 -5.40 -23.43
N ALA A 82 8.98 -5.13 -23.25
CA ALA A 82 9.44 -4.02 -22.43
C ALA A 82 9.62 -2.78 -23.31
N TYR A 83 8.86 -1.73 -23.03
CA TYR A 83 8.85 -0.45 -23.73
C TYR A 83 9.82 0.57 -23.13
N ASP A 84 10.18 0.42 -21.86
CA ASP A 84 11.15 1.27 -21.17
C ASP A 84 12.50 0.53 -21.11
N SER A 85 13.46 1.00 -21.85
CA SER A 85 14.85 0.72 -21.56
C SER A 85 15.37 1.89 -20.72
N ASP A 86 15.24 1.82 -19.40
CA ASP A 86 15.99 2.67 -18.47
C ASP A 86 17.50 2.34 -18.60
N GLN A 87 18.10 2.71 -19.71
CA GLN A 87 19.53 2.89 -19.73
C GLN A 87 19.78 4.27 -19.11
N PRO A 88 20.49 4.36 -17.97
CA PRO A 88 20.93 5.64 -17.47
C PRO A 88 21.72 6.30 -18.61
N VAL A 89 21.22 7.41 -19.13
CA VAL A 89 21.97 8.26 -20.03
C VAL A 89 23.13 8.77 -19.18
N PHE A 90 24.28 8.10 -19.32
CA PHE A 90 25.50 8.54 -18.68
C PHE A 90 25.85 9.90 -19.32
N MET A 91 25.57 10.96 -18.59
CA MET A 91 25.90 12.31 -19.04
C MET A 91 27.40 12.38 -19.36
N GLY A 92 27.73 12.38 -20.63
CA GLY A 92 29.11 12.66 -21.07
C GLY A 92 29.66 11.86 -22.23
N MET A 93 28.97 10.93 -22.85
CA MET A 93 29.40 10.29 -24.08
C MET A 93 28.33 10.40 -25.15
N GLU A 94 28.40 11.48 -25.89
CA GLU A 94 27.87 11.61 -27.24
C GLU A 94 28.65 10.65 -28.13
N TYR A 95 28.25 9.37 -28.19
CA TYR A 95 28.78 8.47 -29.21
C TYR A 95 28.11 8.84 -30.52
N GLU A 96 28.79 9.67 -31.28
CA GLU A 96 28.66 9.90 -32.72
C GLU A 96 28.97 8.58 -33.46
N TYR A 97 28.08 7.58 -33.31
CA TYR A 97 28.06 6.42 -34.18
C TYR A 97 26.61 5.98 -34.32
N GLY A 98 25.96 6.48 -35.39
CA GLY A 98 24.85 5.90 -36.15
C GLY A 98 23.79 5.11 -35.40
N GLY A 99 23.53 5.40 -34.13
CA GLY A 99 22.39 4.92 -33.40
C GLY A 99 21.32 6.00 -33.43
N GLY A 100 20.40 5.91 -34.38
CA GLY A 100 19.22 6.71 -34.33
C GLY A 100 18.64 6.58 -32.92
N ALA A 101 18.25 7.72 -32.35
CA ALA A 101 17.34 7.71 -31.22
C ALA A 101 16.38 6.54 -31.48
N ARG A 102 16.30 5.56 -30.59
CA ARG A 102 15.18 4.63 -30.63
C ARG A 102 14.00 5.56 -30.49
N ASP A 103 13.40 5.85 -31.63
CA ASP A 103 12.20 6.64 -31.74
C ASP A 103 11.29 6.13 -30.67
N GLY A 104 10.88 7.02 -29.79
CA GLY A 104 9.92 6.69 -28.76
C GLY A 104 8.79 5.90 -29.38
N ASP A 105 8.15 5.08 -28.59
CA ASP A 105 7.01 4.28 -29.00
C ASP A 105 6.18 5.01 -30.06
N SER A 106 5.76 4.32 -31.11
CA SER A 106 4.92 5.00 -32.11
C SER A 106 3.77 5.70 -31.39
N GLU A 107 3.28 6.83 -31.92
CA GLU A 107 2.15 7.57 -31.28
C GLU A 107 0.98 6.62 -30.93
N LYS A 108 0.76 5.61 -31.76
CA LYS A 108 -0.24 4.59 -31.52
C LYS A 108 0.10 3.73 -30.30
N THR A 109 1.34 3.26 -30.19
CA THR A 109 1.80 2.44 -29.05
C THR A 109 1.77 3.25 -27.77
N ALA A 110 2.21 4.52 -27.80
CA ALA A 110 2.13 5.41 -26.65
C ALA A 110 0.70 5.61 -26.15
N ALA A 111 -0.25 5.80 -27.08
CA ALA A 111 -1.67 5.90 -26.72
C ALA A 111 -2.21 4.59 -26.12
N GLU A 112 -1.80 3.44 -26.65
CA GLU A 112 -2.20 2.13 -26.13
C GLU A 112 -1.63 1.87 -24.74
N ILE A 113 -0.40 2.30 -24.47
CA ILE A 113 0.24 2.26 -23.14
C ILE A 113 -0.54 3.11 -22.14
N ASP A 114 -0.86 4.35 -22.51
CA ASP A 114 -1.63 5.26 -21.66
C ASP A 114 -3.02 4.71 -21.34
N ASP A 115 -3.69 4.09 -22.33
CA ASP A 115 -4.99 3.46 -22.13
C ASP A 115 -4.92 2.29 -21.16
N GLU A 116 -3.89 1.45 -21.27
CA GLU A 116 -3.68 0.32 -20.35
C GLU A 116 -3.36 0.76 -18.92
N ILE A 117 -2.55 1.80 -18.74
CA ILE A 117 -2.27 2.39 -17.44
C ILE A 117 -3.57 2.90 -16.82
N ARG A 118 -4.37 3.68 -17.57
CA ARG A 118 -5.67 4.19 -17.11
C ARG A 118 -6.62 3.05 -16.74
N ARG A 119 -6.66 1.99 -17.56
CA ARG A 119 -7.51 0.82 -17.32
C ARG A 119 -7.16 0.11 -16.02
N LEU A 120 -5.86 -0.10 -15.76
CA LEU A 120 -5.39 -0.72 -14.50
C LEU A 120 -5.79 0.11 -13.28
N VAL A 121 -5.54 1.42 -13.33
CA VAL A 121 -5.89 2.31 -12.23
C VAL A 121 -7.40 2.38 -12.01
N ALA A 122 -8.19 2.49 -13.09
CA ALA A 122 -9.65 2.52 -13.01
C ALA A 122 -10.22 1.23 -12.41
N SER A 123 -9.72 0.06 -12.83
CA SER A 123 -10.15 -1.23 -12.29
C SER A 123 -9.82 -1.37 -10.80
N ALA A 124 -8.64 -0.91 -10.38
CA ALA A 124 -8.26 -0.91 -8.97
C ALA A 124 -9.10 0.08 -8.15
N HIS A 125 -9.44 1.25 -8.70
CA HIS A 125 -10.34 2.22 -8.09
C HIS A 125 -11.74 1.63 -7.88
N GLU A 126 -12.34 1.02 -8.92
CA GLU A 126 -13.65 0.35 -8.81
C GLU A 126 -13.64 -0.73 -7.73
N ARG A 127 -12.55 -1.51 -7.65
CA ARG A 127 -12.38 -2.52 -6.60
C ARG A 127 -12.30 -1.89 -5.21
N ALA A 128 -11.58 -0.79 -5.05
CA ALA A 128 -11.48 -0.06 -3.78
C ALA A 128 -12.86 0.50 -3.37
N VAL A 129 -13.60 1.09 -4.30
CA VAL A 129 -14.97 1.58 -4.07
C VAL A 129 -15.88 0.44 -3.58
N LYS A 130 -15.83 -0.70 -4.25
CA LYS A 130 -16.61 -1.87 -3.86
C LYS A 130 -16.25 -2.35 -2.45
N LEU A 131 -14.95 -2.55 -2.17
CA LEU A 131 -14.47 -3.01 -0.87
C LEU A 131 -14.87 -2.07 0.27
N LEU A 132 -14.69 -0.76 0.11
CA LEU A 132 -15.04 0.21 1.15
C LEU A 132 -16.55 0.37 1.31
N THR A 133 -17.33 0.22 0.23
CA THR A 133 -18.79 0.26 0.31
C THR A 133 -19.34 -0.96 1.06
N GLU A 134 -18.86 -2.16 0.73
CA GLU A 134 -19.27 -3.41 1.36
C GLU A 134 -18.87 -3.48 2.84
N ASN A 135 -17.74 -2.85 3.21
CA ASN A 135 -17.20 -2.85 4.56
C ASN A 135 -17.32 -1.49 5.27
N ARG A 136 -18.33 -0.70 4.89
CA ARG A 136 -18.52 0.65 5.42
C ARG A 136 -18.61 0.70 6.95
N SER A 137 -19.26 -0.26 7.58
CA SER A 137 -19.38 -0.32 9.04
C SER A 137 -18.03 -0.51 9.73
N ILE A 138 -17.13 -1.28 9.12
CA ILE A 138 -15.76 -1.48 9.63
C ILE A 138 -14.98 -0.17 9.54
N LEU A 139 -15.05 0.53 8.42
CA LEU A 139 -14.41 1.83 8.22
C LEU A 139 -14.89 2.86 9.25
N ASP A 140 -16.21 2.95 9.45
CA ASP A 140 -16.81 3.89 10.41
C ASP A 140 -16.40 3.55 11.86
N ASN A 141 -16.41 2.28 12.25
CA ASN A 141 -15.96 1.85 13.58
C ASN A 141 -14.46 2.12 13.80
N MET A 142 -13.62 1.80 12.81
CA MET A 142 -12.18 2.07 12.87
C MET A 142 -11.89 3.57 13.02
N SER A 143 -12.59 4.41 12.26
CA SER A 143 -12.46 5.85 12.34
C SER A 143 -12.83 6.38 13.74
N ARG A 144 -13.92 5.87 14.33
CA ARG A 144 -14.35 6.27 15.68
C ARG A 144 -13.35 5.85 16.75
N VAL A 145 -12.79 4.63 16.67
CA VAL A 145 -11.76 4.17 17.59
C VAL A 145 -10.51 5.04 17.46
N LEU A 146 -10.07 5.36 16.24
CA LEU A 146 -8.92 6.24 16.00
C LEU A 146 -9.12 7.66 16.52
N VAL A 147 -10.33 8.24 16.39
CA VAL A 147 -10.63 9.57 16.93
C VAL A 147 -10.53 9.58 18.47
N GLU A 148 -10.86 8.47 19.15
CA GLU A 148 -10.81 8.38 20.60
C GLU A 148 -9.43 7.97 21.14
N LYS A 149 -8.81 6.98 20.51
CA LYS A 149 -7.54 6.37 20.99
C LYS A 149 -6.31 6.82 20.22
N GLU A 150 -6.47 7.57 19.14
CA GLU A 150 -5.42 8.12 18.26
C GLU A 150 -4.52 7.07 17.59
N THR A 151 -4.40 5.88 18.15
CA THR A 151 -3.57 4.79 17.62
C THR A 151 -4.24 3.44 17.86
N ILE A 152 -4.23 2.58 16.83
CA ILE A 152 -4.66 1.17 16.90
C ILE A 152 -3.56 0.27 16.35
N TYR A 153 -3.43 -0.91 16.92
CA TYR A 153 -2.45 -1.91 16.54
C TYR A 153 -3.10 -3.08 15.80
N THR A 154 -2.35 -4.12 15.54
CA THR A 154 -2.80 -5.27 14.74
C THR A 154 -3.98 -5.99 15.38
N GLU A 155 -4.02 -6.06 16.69
CA GLU A 155 -5.05 -6.78 17.44
C GLU A 155 -6.41 -6.10 17.33
N GLU A 156 -6.47 -4.79 17.56
CA GLU A 156 -7.70 -3.99 17.43
C GLU A 156 -8.18 -3.96 15.97
N VAL A 157 -7.25 -3.83 15.02
CA VAL A 157 -7.59 -3.93 13.59
C VAL A 157 -8.21 -5.29 13.29
N SER A 158 -7.63 -6.38 13.79
CA SER A 158 -8.14 -7.73 13.58
C SER A 158 -9.53 -7.92 14.20
N MET A 159 -9.77 -7.37 15.38
CA MET A 159 -11.10 -7.38 16.02
C MET A 159 -12.15 -6.70 15.15
N LEU A 160 -11.84 -5.49 14.65
CA LEU A 160 -12.72 -4.73 13.76
C LEU A 160 -13.02 -5.47 12.46
N MET A 161 -11.99 -6.07 11.85
CA MET A 161 -12.12 -6.86 10.63
C MET A 161 -12.97 -8.12 10.83
N ASN A 162 -12.96 -8.69 12.04
CA ASN A 162 -13.78 -9.83 12.43
C ASN A 162 -15.19 -9.44 12.91
N GLY A 163 -15.57 -8.16 12.80
CA GLY A 163 -16.92 -7.67 13.06
C GLY A 163 -17.16 -7.19 14.49
N ALA A 164 -16.12 -6.99 15.30
CA ALA A 164 -16.27 -6.39 16.61
C ALA A 164 -16.80 -4.94 16.48
N SER A 165 -17.69 -4.58 17.38
CA SER A 165 -18.21 -3.23 17.46
C SER A 165 -17.18 -2.26 18.05
N TYR A 166 -17.39 -0.97 17.78
CA TYR A 166 -16.60 0.09 18.40
C TYR A 166 -16.49 -0.07 19.94
N ALA A 167 -17.62 -0.35 20.63
CA ALA A 167 -17.64 -0.47 22.08
C ALA A 167 -16.81 -1.65 22.62
N GLU A 168 -16.80 -2.78 21.90
CA GLU A 168 -16.02 -3.96 22.26
C GLU A 168 -14.53 -3.69 22.14
N VAL A 169 -14.11 -2.98 21.08
CA VAL A 169 -12.69 -2.62 20.87
C VAL A 169 -12.23 -1.60 21.91
N ILE A 170 -13.00 -0.57 22.21
CA ILE A 170 -12.68 0.39 23.28
C ILE A 170 -12.54 -0.32 24.63
N ALA A 171 -13.50 -1.17 24.99
CA ALA A 171 -13.44 -1.92 26.25
C ALA A 171 -12.25 -2.89 26.32
N PHE A 172 -11.78 -3.40 25.18
CA PHE A 172 -10.57 -4.19 25.09
C PHE A 172 -9.34 -3.30 25.36
N MET A 173 -9.21 -2.18 24.65
CA MET A 173 -8.10 -1.25 24.81
C MET A 173 -7.98 -0.70 26.24
N ASP A 174 -9.10 -0.31 26.84
CA ASP A 174 -9.13 0.19 28.22
C ASP A 174 -8.60 -0.87 29.21
N ARG A 175 -8.98 -2.13 29.05
CA ARG A 175 -8.50 -3.23 29.89
C ARG A 175 -6.99 -3.47 29.72
N GLU A 176 -6.47 -3.36 28.50
CA GLU A 176 -5.02 -3.52 28.26
C GLU A 176 -4.24 -2.32 28.82
N GLU A 177 -4.76 -1.11 28.70
CA GLU A 177 -4.16 0.08 29.33
C GLU A 177 -4.12 -0.04 30.86
N ASP A 178 -5.18 -0.54 31.49
CA ASP A 178 -5.25 -0.76 32.93
C ASP A 178 -4.25 -1.83 33.41
N LYS A 179 -4.13 -2.95 32.69
CA LYS A 179 -3.10 -3.97 32.97
C LYS A 179 -1.69 -3.38 32.92
N HIS A 180 -1.39 -2.56 31.90
CA HIS A 180 -0.09 -1.91 31.80
C HIS A 180 0.18 -0.91 32.92
N ARG A 181 -0.85 -0.23 33.44
CA ARG A 181 -0.72 0.66 34.60
C ARG A 181 -0.46 -0.13 35.87
N GLU A 182 -1.10 -1.27 36.05
CA GLU A 182 -0.92 -2.13 37.23
C GLU A 182 0.42 -2.88 37.22
N ASN A 183 0.93 -3.25 36.03
CA ASN A 183 2.18 -3.99 35.90
C ASN A 183 3.07 -3.45 34.76
N PRO A 184 3.69 -2.26 34.95
CA PRO A 184 4.46 -1.59 33.88
C PRO A 184 5.73 -2.34 33.45
N PHE A 185 6.14 -3.41 34.17
CA PHE A 185 7.37 -4.17 33.90
C PHE A 185 7.12 -5.57 33.33
N GLU A 186 5.88 -5.98 33.07
CA GLU A 186 5.57 -7.33 32.61
C GLU A 186 6.21 -7.67 31.25
N ASN A 187 6.42 -6.68 30.39
CA ASN A 187 7.05 -6.86 29.08
C ASN A 187 8.59 -6.80 29.08
N PHE A 188 9.23 -6.46 30.18
CA PHE A 188 10.71 -6.46 30.27
C PHE A 188 11.31 -7.84 30.51
N GLY A 189 10.52 -8.87 30.76
CA GLY A 189 10.97 -10.22 31.13
C GLY A 189 10.65 -11.34 30.17
N ASN A 190 9.84 -11.11 29.13
CA ASN A 190 9.53 -12.15 28.16
C ASN A 190 10.55 -12.14 27.00
N PRO A 191 11.34 -13.22 26.84
CA PRO A 191 12.14 -13.37 25.63
C PRO A 191 11.21 -13.41 24.42
N THR A 192 11.61 -12.73 23.34
CA THR A 192 10.96 -12.82 22.03
C THR A 192 10.58 -14.26 21.69
N PRO A 193 9.39 -14.51 21.15
CA PRO A 193 8.97 -15.86 20.77
C PRO A 193 10.03 -16.56 19.90
N ASP A 194 10.25 -17.83 20.14
CA ASP A 194 11.31 -18.71 19.61
C ASP A 194 11.44 -18.76 18.06
N HIS A 195 10.53 -18.13 17.32
CA HIS A 195 10.57 -18.08 15.86
C HIS A 195 11.49 -16.99 15.27
N LEU A 196 12.16 -16.18 16.12
CA LEU A 196 13.11 -15.14 15.69
C LEU A 196 14.59 -15.53 15.92
N THR A 197 14.87 -16.72 16.42
CA THR A 197 16.24 -17.23 16.48
C THR A 197 16.58 -17.96 15.16
N PRO A 198 17.54 -17.49 14.37
CA PRO A 198 18.02 -18.26 13.22
C PRO A 198 18.61 -19.56 13.75
N LYS A 199 18.08 -20.71 13.30
CA LYS A 199 18.72 -22.01 13.52
C LYS A 199 20.03 -21.99 12.74
N LEU A 200 21.13 -21.78 13.46
CA LEU A 200 22.45 -22.07 12.93
C LEU A 200 22.50 -23.58 12.66
N SER A 201 22.38 -23.96 11.41
CA SER A 201 22.64 -25.33 10.95
C SER A 201 24.11 -25.62 11.17
N GLY A 202 24.43 -26.38 12.21
CA GLY A 202 25.75 -26.95 12.38
C GLY A 202 25.99 -27.96 11.26
N ASN A 203 27.00 -27.69 10.44
CA ASN A 203 27.64 -28.69 9.60
C ASN A 203 28.46 -29.64 10.50
N ASN A 204 28.19 -30.91 10.36
CA ASN A 204 29.18 -32.00 10.47
C ASN A 204 29.13 -32.77 9.18
#